data_8affff0cc1f956270f174c04763bd2cf
#
_entry.id   8affff0cc1f956270f174c04763bd2cf
#
_cell.length_a   1.000
_cell.length_b   1.000
_cell.length_c   1.000
_cell.angle_alpha   90.00
_cell.angle_beta   90.00
_cell.angle_gamma   90.00
#
_symmetry.space_group_name_H-M   'P 1'
#
loop_
_entity.id
_entity.type
_entity.pdbx_description
1 polymer ?
#
loop_
_entity_poly.entity_id
_entity_poly.type
_entity_poly.pdbx_seq_one_letter_code
_entity_poly.pdbx_strand_id
1 'polypeptide(L)'
;SLLLINFVLYIIDDIRAASITMKDGGSILDWTQSFATTIDESAWLILLFLFELETYLLSDKTWNIPIFNRAMYLVRAFCYVFLAHSVYAFSMIYYDLLNVEQLINVSNLCELVPLDLSFIRNLSYSVIDAESCLNLSMENVFYYTEPNIVVTDTSGLNLEKNLALVDLLEVLVWLMILATIEVMVWLHDRSITRGIIINFIKISK
;
A
#
# COMPACT_ATOMS: atom_id res chain seq x y z
N SER A 1 -20.63 -1.00 -0.71
CA SER A 1 -20.70 -0.17 0.52
C SER A 1 -19.60 -0.51 1.53
N LEU A 2 -19.28 -1.79 1.80
CA LEU A 2 -18.18 -2.17 2.71
C LEU A 2 -16.81 -1.70 2.21
N LEU A 3 -16.54 -1.79 0.91
CA LEU A 3 -15.29 -1.31 0.30
C LEU A 3 -15.06 0.18 0.54
N LEU A 4 -16.11 1.00 0.42
CA LEU A 4 -16.00 2.44 0.68
C LEU A 4 -15.74 2.76 2.14
N ILE A 5 -16.30 1.98 3.08
CA ILE A 5 -16.02 2.15 4.51
C ILE A 5 -14.56 1.80 4.79
N ASN A 6 -14.07 0.69 4.25
CA ASN A 6 -12.68 0.27 4.40
C ASN A 6 -11.71 1.31 3.81
N PHE A 7 -12.03 1.84 2.64
CA PHE A 7 -11.24 2.90 2.00
C PHE A 7 -11.15 4.17 2.87
N VAL A 8 -12.23 4.59 3.52
CA VAL A 8 -12.18 5.73 4.45
C VAL A 8 -11.30 5.45 5.66
N LEU A 9 -11.30 4.21 6.17
CA LEU A 9 -10.42 3.82 7.28
C LEU A 9 -8.94 3.86 6.86
N TYR A 10 -8.59 3.38 5.68
CA TYR A 10 -7.21 3.48 5.15
C TYR A 10 -6.75 4.94 5.00
N ILE A 11 -7.61 5.85 4.49
CA ILE A 11 -7.27 7.28 4.44
C ILE A 11 -6.97 7.83 5.84
N ILE A 12 -7.76 7.47 6.85
CA ILE A 12 -7.56 7.93 8.23
C ILE A 12 -6.25 7.40 8.79
N ASP A 13 -5.93 6.14 8.53
CA ASP A 13 -4.71 5.50 9.03
C ASP A 13 -3.47 6.06 8.32
N ASP A 14 -3.50 6.26 7.01
CA ASP A 14 -2.41 6.92 6.26
C ASP A 14 -2.18 8.36 6.75
N ILE A 15 -3.26 9.14 7.02
CA ILE A 15 -3.13 10.50 7.59
C ILE A 15 -2.47 10.47 8.97
N ARG A 16 -2.83 9.50 9.82
CA ARG A 16 -2.20 9.36 11.15
C ARG A 16 -0.73 9.00 11.03
N ALA A 17 -0.39 8.02 10.21
CA ALA A 17 0.99 7.66 9.94
C ALA A 17 1.78 8.86 9.42
N ALA A 18 1.31 9.53 8.37
CA ALA A 18 1.96 10.70 7.79
C ALA A 18 2.13 11.85 8.78
N SER A 19 1.18 12.07 9.71
CA SER A 19 1.29 13.11 10.74
C SER A 19 2.45 12.90 11.71
N ILE A 20 2.93 11.66 11.83
CA ILE A 20 4.05 11.27 12.70
C ILE A 20 5.34 11.21 11.89
N THR A 21 5.33 10.49 10.78
CA THR A 21 6.51 10.21 9.97
C THR A 21 7.02 11.42 9.19
N MET A 22 6.13 12.38 8.91
CA MET A 22 6.43 13.60 8.14
C MET A 22 6.43 14.88 8.96
N LYS A 23 6.65 14.81 10.29
CA LYS A 23 6.71 16.00 11.18
C LYS A 23 7.71 17.07 10.69
N ASP A 24 8.86 16.65 10.21
CA ASP A 24 9.95 17.52 9.75
C ASP A 24 9.88 17.87 8.26
N GLY A 25 8.77 17.52 7.61
CA GLY A 25 8.60 17.63 6.15
C GLY A 25 9.17 16.41 5.43
N GLY A 26 8.88 16.28 4.13
CA GLY A 26 9.33 15.17 3.32
C GLY A 26 9.36 15.53 1.84
N SER A 27 10.02 14.72 1.04
CA SER A 27 9.99 14.79 -0.42
C SER A 27 8.63 14.36 -0.97
N ILE A 28 8.37 14.60 -2.25
CA ILE A 28 7.16 14.09 -2.93
C ILE A 28 7.11 12.56 -2.88
N LEU A 29 8.27 11.90 -2.94
CA LEU A 29 8.37 10.45 -2.84
C LEU A 29 7.96 9.94 -1.45
N ASP A 30 8.43 10.57 -0.38
CA ASP A 30 8.06 10.21 0.99
C ASP A 30 6.55 10.39 1.19
N TRP A 31 6.00 11.44 0.60
CA TRP A 31 4.56 11.70 0.64
C TRP A 31 3.76 10.58 -0.06
N THR A 32 4.16 10.20 -1.28
CA THR A 32 3.49 9.11 -2.01
C THR A 32 3.69 7.75 -1.36
N GLN A 33 4.76 7.53 -0.62
CA GLN A 33 5.01 6.32 0.15
C GLN A 33 4.14 6.27 1.41
N SER A 34 4.01 7.37 2.14
CA SER A 34 3.13 7.47 3.32
C SER A 34 1.65 7.30 2.99
N PHE A 35 1.23 7.60 1.76
CA PHE A 35 -0.14 7.41 1.27
C PHE A 35 -0.25 6.23 0.28
N ALA A 36 0.68 5.28 0.32
CA ALA A 36 0.72 4.18 -0.64
C ALA A 36 -0.58 3.36 -0.66
N THR A 37 -1.14 3.04 0.50
CA THR A 37 -2.40 2.29 0.63
C THR A 37 -3.58 3.08 0.06
N THR A 38 -3.70 4.36 0.40
CA THR A 38 -4.77 5.24 -0.13
C THR A 38 -4.67 5.39 -1.65
N ILE A 39 -3.46 5.52 -2.19
CA ILE A 39 -3.22 5.64 -3.64
C ILE A 39 -3.58 4.34 -4.35
N ASP A 40 -3.16 3.20 -3.82
CA ASP A 40 -3.45 1.87 -4.36
C ASP A 40 -4.97 1.61 -4.41
N GLU A 41 -5.63 1.74 -3.28
CA GLU A 41 -7.08 1.54 -3.17
C GLU A 41 -7.87 2.53 -4.05
N SER A 42 -7.42 3.78 -4.18
CA SER A 42 -8.04 4.75 -5.09
C SER A 42 -7.96 4.29 -6.55
N ALA A 43 -6.79 3.79 -6.98
CA ALA A 43 -6.60 3.29 -8.33
C ALA A 43 -7.50 2.07 -8.60
N TRP A 44 -7.61 1.14 -7.65
CA TRP A 44 -8.53 0.00 -7.74
C TRP A 44 -10.00 0.41 -7.81
N LEU A 45 -10.45 1.32 -6.95
CA LEU A 45 -11.84 1.80 -6.97
C LEU A 45 -12.18 2.48 -8.30
N ILE A 46 -11.25 3.28 -8.85
CA ILE A 46 -11.44 3.90 -10.17
C ILE A 46 -11.53 2.83 -11.27
N LEU A 47 -10.65 1.83 -11.28
CA LEU A 47 -10.70 0.74 -12.26
C LEU A 47 -12.00 -0.06 -12.17
N LEU A 48 -12.47 -0.38 -10.96
CA LEU A 48 -13.76 -1.05 -10.75
C LEU A 48 -14.92 -0.21 -11.27
N PHE A 49 -14.91 1.09 -10.98
CA PHE A 49 -15.93 2.02 -11.48
C PHE A 49 -15.91 2.11 -13.01
N LEU A 50 -14.73 2.17 -13.63
CA LEU A 50 -14.60 2.17 -15.09
C LEU A 50 -15.14 0.87 -15.70
N PHE A 51 -14.85 -0.28 -15.07
CA PHE A 51 -15.36 -1.56 -15.51
C PHE A 51 -16.89 -1.65 -15.44
N GLU A 52 -17.48 -1.21 -14.31
CA GLU A 52 -18.93 -1.14 -14.14
C GLU A 52 -19.58 -0.20 -15.17
N LEU A 53 -18.95 0.97 -15.41
CA LEU A 53 -19.40 1.94 -16.39
C LEU A 53 -19.42 1.33 -17.79
N GLU A 54 -18.34 0.65 -18.18
CA GLU A 54 -18.19 0.01 -19.47
C GLU A 54 -19.19 -1.13 -19.69
N THR A 55 -19.38 -1.94 -18.64
CA THR A 55 -20.16 -3.18 -18.77
C THR A 55 -21.68 -2.93 -18.69
N TYR A 56 -22.12 -1.99 -17.85
CA TYR A 56 -23.54 -1.86 -17.51
C TYR A 56 -24.17 -0.53 -17.88
N LEU A 57 -23.40 0.55 -17.91
CA LEU A 57 -23.95 1.90 -18.06
C LEU A 57 -23.80 2.50 -19.46
N LEU A 58 -22.77 2.09 -20.19
CA LEU A 58 -22.50 2.65 -21.50
C LEU A 58 -23.20 1.89 -22.62
N SER A 59 -23.87 2.65 -23.48
CA SER A 59 -24.39 2.10 -24.73
C SER A 59 -23.29 2.05 -25.81
N ASP A 60 -23.41 1.13 -26.77
CA ASP A 60 -22.51 0.99 -27.91
C ASP A 60 -22.31 2.33 -28.68
N LYS A 61 -23.32 3.20 -28.66
CA LYS A 61 -23.26 4.53 -29.30
C LYS A 61 -22.27 5.46 -28.59
N THR A 62 -22.24 5.42 -27.26
CA THR A 62 -21.34 6.27 -26.46
C THR A 62 -19.90 5.80 -26.59
N TRP A 63 -19.70 4.48 -26.65
CA TRP A 63 -18.40 3.85 -26.82
C TRP A 63 -17.74 4.22 -28.17
N ASN A 64 -18.54 4.44 -29.22
CA ASN A 64 -18.06 4.88 -30.52
C ASN A 64 -17.61 6.35 -30.59
N ILE A 65 -17.74 7.12 -29.51
CA ILE A 65 -17.22 8.50 -29.46
C ILE A 65 -15.71 8.47 -29.19
N PRO A 66 -14.86 8.89 -30.14
CA PRO A 66 -13.41 8.68 -30.05
C PRO A 66 -12.76 9.43 -28.87
N ILE A 67 -13.30 10.57 -28.48
CA ILE A 67 -12.81 11.35 -27.33
C ILE A 67 -13.09 10.60 -26.02
N PHE A 68 -14.29 10.06 -25.87
CA PHE A 68 -14.69 9.31 -24.69
C PHE A 68 -13.84 8.04 -24.52
N ASN A 69 -13.70 7.26 -25.58
CA ASN A 69 -12.89 6.06 -25.59
C ASN A 69 -11.42 6.37 -25.22
N ARG A 70 -10.84 7.42 -25.81
CA ARG A 70 -9.46 7.85 -25.48
C ARG A 70 -9.33 8.28 -24.01
N ALA A 71 -10.32 9.00 -23.46
CA ALA A 71 -10.32 9.39 -22.05
C ALA A 71 -10.34 8.16 -21.12
N MET A 72 -11.17 7.16 -21.41
CA MET A 72 -11.23 5.90 -20.65
C MET A 72 -9.88 5.17 -20.64
N TYR A 73 -9.22 5.06 -21.79
CA TYR A 73 -7.90 4.46 -21.88
C TYR A 73 -6.83 5.24 -21.10
N LEU A 74 -6.89 6.58 -21.13
CA LEU A 74 -5.94 7.41 -20.38
C LEU A 74 -6.13 7.27 -18.86
N VAL A 75 -7.37 7.27 -18.37
CA VAL A 75 -7.64 7.07 -16.95
C VAL A 75 -7.20 5.68 -16.52
N ARG A 76 -7.46 4.65 -17.31
CA ARG A 76 -7.03 3.28 -17.03
C ARG A 76 -5.50 3.17 -16.98
N ALA A 77 -4.80 3.76 -17.98
CA ALA A 77 -3.34 3.79 -18.00
C ALA A 77 -2.76 4.53 -16.77
N PHE A 78 -3.39 5.62 -16.36
CA PHE A 78 -3.01 6.37 -15.17
C PHE A 78 -3.15 5.50 -13.89
N CYS A 79 -4.26 4.77 -13.74
CA CYS A 79 -4.43 3.84 -12.63
C CYS A 79 -3.34 2.76 -12.62
N TYR A 80 -2.97 2.20 -13.78
CA TYR A 80 -1.90 1.20 -13.85
C TYR A 80 -0.54 1.75 -13.42
N VAL A 81 -0.25 3.01 -13.73
CA VAL A 81 0.98 3.67 -13.26
C VAL A 81 0.99 3.78 -11.73
N PHE A 82 -0.16 4.13 -11.12
CA PHE A 82 -0.26 4.19 -9.66
C PHE A 82 -0.14 2.82 -9.01
N LEU A 83 -0.79 1.78 -9.56
CA LEU A 83 -0.64 0.42 -9.06
C LEU A 83 0.82 -0.08 -9.16
N ALA A 84 1.52 0.25 -10.25
CA ALA A 84 2.94 -0.06 -10.37
C ALA A 84 3.80 0.72 -9.34
N HIS A 85 3.42 1.97 -9.05
CA HIS A 85 4.07 2.77 -8.00
C HIS A 85 3.83 2.18 -6.60
N SER A 86 2.63 1.65 -6.32
CA SER A 86 2.33 1.00 -5.04
C SER A 86 3.25 -0.21 -4.80
N VAL A 87 3.54 -1.03 -5.82
CA VAL A 87 4.53 -2.12 -5.69
C VAL A 87 5.90 -1.58 -5.30
N TYR A 88 6.33 -0.48 -5.92
CA TYR A 88 7.59 0.17 -5.55
C TYR A 88 7.57 0.64 -4.10
N ALA A 89 6.52 1.33 -3.66
CA ALA A 89 6.39 1.86 -2.31
C ALA A 89 6.42 0.74 -1.25
N PHE A 90 5.59 -0.31 -1.41
CA PHE A 90 5.58 -1.45 -0.48
C PHE A 90 6.90 -2.24 -0.50
N SER A 91 7.58 -2.30 -1.65
CA SER A 91 8.91 -2.92 -1.72
C SER A 91 9.95 -2.12 -0.93
N MET A 92 9.89 -0.78 -0.98
CA MET A 92 10.79 0.10 -0.22
C MET A 92 10.51 0.00 1.27
N ILE A 93 9.24 0.04 1.70
CA ILE A 93 8.85 -0.14 3.11
C ILE A 93 9.40 -1.47 3.66
N TYR A 94 9.20 -2.57 2.93
CA TYR A 94 9.72 -3.87 3.33
C TYR A 94 11.26 -3.90 3.38
N TYR A 95 11.92 -3.30 2.39
CA TYR A 95 13.39 -3.22 2.33
C TYR A 95 13.95 -2.42 3.51
N ASP A 96 13.35 -1.29 3.84
CA ASP A 96 13.78 -0.44 4.94
C ASP A 96 13.64 -1.15 6.30
N LEU A 97 12.54 -1.88 6.50
CA LEU A 97 12.35 -2.72 7.69
C LEU A 97 13.37 -3.88 7.79
N LEU A 98 13.92 -4.37 6.68
CA LEU A 98 15.00 -5.37 6.72
C LEU A 98 16.34 -4.78 7.16
N ASN A 99 16.57 -3.48 6.93
CA ASN A 99 17.84 -2.78 7.15
C ASN A 99 17.78 -1.78 8.32
N VAL A 100 16.95 -2.05 9.32
CA VAL A 100 16.80 -1.20 10.50
C VAL A 100 18.06 -1.14 11.36
N GLU A 101 18.30 0.01 12.00
CA GLU A 101 19.38 0.22 12.95
C GLU A 101 18.92 -0.08 14.36
N GLN A 102 19.74 -0.82 15.13
CA GLN A 102 19.51 -1.08 16.55
C GLN A 102 19.93 0.12 17.38
N LEU A 103 19.10 0.52 18.34
CA LEU A 103 19.47 1.51 19.35
C LEU A 103 20.45 0.91 20.33
N ILE A 104 21.63 1.54 20.44
CA ILE A 104 22.69 1.11 21.32
C ILE A 104 22.54 1.85 22.68
N ASN A 105 22.73 1.14 23.79
CA ASN A 105 22.67 1.68 25.15
C ASN A 105 21.30 2.22 25.59
N VAL A 106 20.21 1.73 25.02
CA VAL A 106 18.84 2.01 25.46
C VAL A 106 18.27 0.73 26.06
N SER A 107 17.93 0.79 27.35
CA SER A 107 17.36 -0.34 28.08
C SER A 107 15.85 -0.25 28.27
N ASN A 108 15.29 0.95 28.16
CA ASN A 108 13.85 1.19 28.20
C ASN A 108 13.47 2.45 27.41
N LEU A 109 12.22 2.53 26.98
CA LEU A 109 11.73 3.66 26.18
C LEU A 109 11.67 4.99 26.94
N CYS A 110 11.73 4.98 28.29
CA CYS A 110 11.73 6.22 29.07
C CYS A 110 13.00 7.04 28.86
N GLU A 111 14.09 6.41 28.43
CA GLU A 111 15.33 7.09 28.05
C GLU A 111 15.17 7.91 26.74
N LEU A 112 14.15 7.57 25.94
CA LEU A 112 13.88 8.22 24.66
C LEU A 112 12.83 9.35 24.73
N VAL A 113 12.18 9.53 25.89
CA VAL A 113 11.18 10.61 26.09
C VAL A 113 11.69 12.00 25.69
N PRO A 114 12.96 12.39 25.96
CA PRO A 114 13.47 13.70 25.56
C PRO A 114 13.62 13.88 24.04
N LEU A 115 13.59 12.80 23.26
CA LEU A 115 13.80 12.81 21.80
C LEU A 115 12.50 12.94 21.00
N ASP A 116 11.34 13.02 21.66
CA ASP A 116 9.99 13.13 21.03
C ASP A 116 9.75 12.06 19.95
N LEU A 117 10.16 10.82 20.23
CA LEU A 117 9.99 9.68 19.34
C LEU A 117 8.61 9.04 19.51
N SER A 118 8.17 8.33 18.48
CA SER A 118 6.96 7.50 18.52
C SER A 118 7.34 6.02 18.53
N PHE A 119 6.51 5.20 19.16
CA PHE A 119 6.63 3.75 19.17
C PHE A 119 5.59 3.15 18.22
N ILE A 120 6.02 2.23 17.34
CA ILE A 120 5.13 1.50 16.44
C ILE A 120 5.02 0.03 16.83
N ARG A 121 3.80 -0.48 16.83
CA ARG A 121 3.50 -1.91 16.92
C ARG A 121 2.15 -2.22 16.29
N ASN A 122 2.10 -3.19 15.40
CA ASN A 122 0.89 -3.59 14.67
C ASN A 122 0.25 -2.40 13.92
N LEU A 123 1.07 -1.67 13.14
CA LEU A 123 0.68 -0.47 12.39
C LEU A 123 0.07 0.65 13.25
N SER A 124 0.16 0.54 14.58
CA SER A 124 -0.36 1.53 15.52
C SER A 124 0.77 2.33 16.11
N TYR A 125 0.69 3.65 15.98
CA TYR A 125 1.66 4.59 16.51
C TYR A 125 1.23 5.07 17.88
N SER A 126 2.17 5.10 18.82
CA SER A 126 1.99 5.61 20.18
C SER A 126 3.10 6.61 20.51
N VAL A 127 2.74 7.74 21.08
CA VAL A 127 3.74 8.72 21.56
C VAL A 127 4.47 8.15 22.77
N ILE A 128 5.80 8.29 22.79
CA ILE A 128 6.62 7.91 23.93
C ILE A 128 6.68 9.10 24.90
N ASP A 129 5.90 9.06 25.95
CA ASP A 129 5.88 10.06 27.01
C ASP A 129 6.18 9.44 28.39
N ALA A 130 6.22 10.27 29.44
CA ALA A 130 6.56 9.83 30.81
C ALA A 130 5.52 8.85 31.40
N GLU A 131 4.27 8.83 30.87
CA GLU A 131 3.21 7.96 31.38
C GLU A 131 3.18 6.62 30.61
N SER A 132 3.45 6.65 29.30
CA SER A 132 3.36 5.49 28.40
C SER A 132 4.66 4.69 28.31
N CYS A 133 5.82 5.32 28.51
CA CYS A 133 7.13 4.73 28.20
C CYS A 133 7.38 3.39 28.93
N LEU A 134 6.95 3.25 30.20
CA LEU A 134 7.12 2.01 30.93
C LEU A 134 6.20 0.89 30.45
N ASN A 135 4.98 1.24 30.05
CA ASN A 135 4.00 0.28 29.56
C ASN A 135 4.36 -0.23 28.14
N LEU A 136 5.03 0.62 27.35
CA LEU A 136 5.51 0.28 26.01
C LEU A 136 6.82 -0.50 26.03
N SER A 137 7.63 -0.38 27.11
CA SER A 137 8.92 -1.06 27.27
C SER A 137 8.74 -2.53 27.70
N MET A 138 8.23 -3.39 26.83
CA MET A 138 8.09 -4.82 27.10
C MET A 138 9.40 -5.60 26.90
N GLU A 139 10.31 -5.07 26.10
CA GLU A 139 11.62 -5.65 25.78
C GLU A 139 12.74 -4.64 26.03
N ASN A 140 13.99 -5.12 26.02
CA ASN A 140 15.18 -4.29 26.30
C ASN A 140 16.00 -3.98 25.03
N VAL A 141 15.48 -4.33 23.86
CA VAL A 141 16.15 -4.12 22.56
C VAL A 141 15.20 -3.39 21.63
N PHE A 142 15.65 -2.24 21.13
CA PHE A 142 14.85 -1.36 20.30
C PHE A 142 15.56 -1.07 18.98
N TYR A 143 14.78 -0.78 17.95
CA TYR A 143 15.21 -0.51 16.58
C TYR A 143 14.52 0.73 16.04
N TYR A 144 15.22 1.52 15.24
CA TYR A 144 14.61 2.57 14.45
C TYR A 144 13.92 1.92 13.23
N THR A 145 12.61 2.05 13.12
CA THR A 145 11.86 1.73 11.88
C THR A 145 11.87 2.91 10.93
N GLU A 146 11.85 4.13 11.50
CA GLU A 146 12.12 5.37 10.77
C GLU A 146 13.20 6.16 11.51
N PRO A 147 14.28 6.55 10.84
CA PRO A 147 15.42 7.19 11.49
C PRO A 147 15.01 8.42 12.31
N ASN A 148 15.34 8.41 13.60
CA ASN A 148 15.08 9.48 14.57
C ASN A 148 13.60 9.90 14.75
N ILE A 149 12.65 9.12 14.27
CA ILE A 149 11.22 9.43 14.37
C ILE A 149 10.45 8.31 15.05
N VAL A 150 10.62 7.07 14.58
CA VAL A 150 9.84 5.91 15.04
C VAL A 150 10.74 4.78 15.48
N VAL A 151 10.40 4.19 16.62
CA VAL A 151 11.11 3.02 17.18
C VAL A 151 10.14 1.88 17.45
N THR A 152 10.68 0.66 17.48
CA THR A 152 9.94 -0.54 17.86
C THR A 152 10.83 -1.49 18.66
N ASP A 153 10.23 -2.48 19.33
CA ASP A 153 10.96 -3.58 19.97
C ASP A 153 11.20 -4.75 18.98
N THR A 154 11.89 -5.80 19.42
CA THR A 154 12.21 -6.96 18.59
C THR A 154 10.94 -7.68 18.08
N SER A 155 9.95 -7.86 18.97
CA SER A 155 8.70 -8.52 18.58
C SER A 155 7.85 -7.65 17.65
N GLY A 156 7.81 -6.33 17.90
CA GLY A 156 7.19 -5.36 17.03
C GLY A 156 7.84 -5.34 15.66
N LEU A 157 9.17 -5.27 15.57
CA LEU A 157 9.89 -5.30 14.31
C LEU A 157 9.57 -6.55 13.48
N ASN A 158 9.52 -7.72 14.10
CA ASN A 158 9.16 -8.95 13.40
C ASN A 158 7.72 -8.93 12.90
N LEU A 159 6.82 -8.33 13.67
CA LEU A 159 5.42 -8.14 13.29
C LEU A 159 5.31 -7.19 12.08
N GLU A 160 5.94 -6.01 12.16
CA GLU A 160 5.93 -5.02 11.07
C GLU A 160 6.54 -5.59 9.77
N LYS A 161 7.64 -6.36 9.86
CA LYS A 161 8.21 -7.07 8.70
C LYS A 161 7.24 -8.05 8.05
N ASN A 162 6.51 -8.80 8.87
CA ASN A 162 5.53 -9.76 8.35
C ASN A 162 4.34 -9.04 7.71
N LEU A 163 3.87 -7.95 8.31
CA LEU A 163 2.79 -7.14 7.75
C LEU A 163 3.21 -6.52 6.42
N ALA A 164 4.36 -5.87 6.36
CA ALA A 164 4.89 -5.27 5.13
C ALA A 164 5.13 -6.31 4.02
N LEU A 165 5.53 -7.54 4.38
CA LEU A 165 5.62 -8.63 3.41
C LEU A 165 4.25 -9.06 2.88
N VAL A 166 3.24 -9.13 3.75
CA VAL A 166 1.87 -9.48 3.35
C VAL A 166 1.32 -8.42 2.40
N ASP A 167 1.48 -7.13 2.72
CA ASP A 167 1.03 -6.02 1.88
C ASP A 167 1.70 -6.05 0.50
N LEU A 168 3.01 -6.30 0.45
CA LEU A 168 3.75 -6.47 -0.81
C LEU A 168 3.24 -7.66 -1.62
N LEU A 169 3.00 -8.80 -0.98
CA LEU A 169 2.46 -9.98 -1.65
C LEU A 169 1.04 -9.75 -2.16
N GLU A 170 0.23 -9.05 -1.38
CA GLU A 170 -1.15 -8.71 -1.75
C GLU A 170 -1.19 -7.88 -3.03
N VAL A 171 -0.43 -6.79 -3.09
CA VAL A 171 -0.40 -5.92 -4.28
C VAL A 171 0.16 -6.66 -5.51
N LEU A 172 1.14 -7.55 -5.35
CA LEU A 172 1.66 -8.38 -6.44
C LEU A 172 0.61 -9.35 -6.96
N VAL A 173 -0.15 -10.00 -6.08
CA VAL A 173 -1.24 -10.92 -6.47
C VAL A 173 -2.33 -10.18 -7.22
N TRP A 174 -2.73 -8.99 -6.75
CA TRP A 174 -3.72 -8.16 -7.44
C TRP A 174 -3.25 -7.73 -8.83
N LEU A 175 -1.99 -7.34 -9.00
CA LEU A 175 -1.42 -7.04 -10.32
C LEU A 175 -1.38 -8.25 -11.24
N MET A 176 -1.09 -9.44 -10.72
CA MET A 176 -1.15 -10.67 -11.52
C MET A 176 -2.58 -10.96 -12.01
N ILE A 177 -3.58 -10.77 -11.15
CA ILE A 177 -5.00 -10.92 -11.51
C ILE A 177 -5.35 -9.93 -12.62
N LEU A 178 -5.00 -8.66 -12.44
CA LEU A 178 -5.24 -7.61 -13.42
C LEU A 178 -4.59 -7.93 -14.78
N ALA A 179 -3.30 -8.29 -14.79
CA ALA A 179 -2.60 -8.68 -16.00
C ALA A 179 -3.25 -9.89 -16.69
N THR A 180 -3.75 -10.85 -15.90
CA THR A 180 -4.46 -12.01 -16.43
C THR A 180 -5.77 -11.61 -17.11
N ILE A 181 -6.53 -10.69 -16.52
CA ILE A 181 -7.79 -10.17 -17.08
C ILE A 181 -7.50 -9.42 -18.39
N GLU A 182 -6.52 -8.51 -18.39
CA GLU A 182 -6.13 -7.74 -19.58
C GLU A 182 -5.67 -8.64 -20.74
N VAL A 183 -4.85 -9.65 -20.44
CA VAL A 183 -4.41 -10.62 -21.44
C VAL A 183 -5.61 -11.41 -22.00
N MET A 184 -6.57 -11.78 -21.14
CA MET A 184 -7.76 -12.51 -21.55
C MET A 184 -8.65 -11.67 -22.48
N VAL A 185 -8.87 -10.39 -22.16
CA VAL A 185 -9.61 -9.45 -23.00
C VAL A 185 -8.90 -9.29 -24.35
N TRP A 186 -7.59 -9.04 -24.34
CA TRP A 186 -6.80 -8.87 -25.56
C TRP A 186 -6.82 -10.12 -26.46
N LEU A 187 -6.79 -11.34 -25.89
CA LEU A 187 -6.90 -12.60 -26.64
C LEU A 187 -8.30 -12.77 -27.24
N HIS A 188 -9.34 -12.38 -26.47
CA HIS A 188 -10.72 -12.44 -26.94
C HIS A 188 -10.95 -11.53 -28.14
N ASP A 189 -10.50 -10.29 -28.07
CA ASP A 189 -10.62 -9.30 -29.15
C ASP A 189 -9.91 -9.75 -30.45
N ARG A 190 -8.85 -10.54 -30.33
CA ARG A 190 -8.13 -11.13 -31.47
C ARG A 190 -8.69 -12.46 -31.96
N SER A 191 -9.83 -12.92 -31.41
CA SER A 191 -10.46 -14.20 -31.73
C SER A 191 -9.53 -15.42 -31.53
N ILE A 192 -8.52 -15.31 -30.67
CA ILE A 192 -7.60 -16.39 -30.34
C ILE A 192 -8.25 -17.25 -29.25
N THR A 193 -8.89 -18.35 -29.64
CA THR A 193 -9.64 -19.24 -28.71
C THR A 193 -8.87 -20.48 -28.29
N ARG A 194 -7.66 -20.70 -28.79
CA ARG A 194 -6.83 -21.88 -28.49
C ARG A 194 -5.36 -21.50 -28.28
N GLY A 195 -4.71 -22.09 -27.27
CA GLY A 195 -3.30 -21.92 -26.97
C GLY A 195 -2.95 -22.25 -25.53
N ILE A 196 -1.65 -22.37 -25.24
CA ILE A 196 -1.12 -22.68 -23.90
C ILE A 196 -1.56 -21.65 -22.88
N ILE A 197 -1.59 -20.35 -23.25
CA ILE A 197 -2.00 -19.23 -22.38
C ILE A 197 -3.47 -19.37 -21.94
N ILE A 198 -4.37 -19.77 -22.84
CA ILE A 198 -5.79 -19.97 -22.50
C ILE A 198 -5.98 -21.17 -21.56
N ASN A 199 -5.19 -22.22 -21.74
CA ASN A 199 -5.22 -23.37 -20.83
C ASN A 199 -4.72 -22.99 -19.43
N PHE A 200 -3.68 -22.16 -19.34
CA PHE A 200 -3.17 -21.67 -18.06
C PHE A 200 -4.21 -20.78 -17.33
N ILE A 201 -4.87 -19.88 -18.06
CA ILE A 201 -5.94 -19.01 -17.51
C ILE A 201 -7.15 -19.83 -17.04
N LYS A 202 -7.50 -20.94 -17.75
CA LYS A 202 -8.57 -21.85 -17.33
C LYS A 202 -8.26 -22.63 -16.06
N ILE A 203 -7.00 -22.89 -15.77
CA ILE A 203 -6.57 -23.59 -14.55
C ILE A 203 -6.54 -22.61 -13.35
N SER A 204 -6.31 -21.32 -13.62
CA SER A 204 -6.28 -20.24 -12.62
C SER A 204 -7.68 -19.75 -12.16
N LYS A 205 -8.76 -20.23 -12.78
CA LYS A 205 -10.16 -19.98 -12.37
C LYS A 205 -10.69 -21.08 -11.47
#